data_10e518887470670fa9e04b9698e03ea3
#
_entry.id   10e518887470670fa9e04b9698e03ea3
#
_cell.length_a   1.000
_cell.length_b   1.000
_cell.length_c   1.000
_cell.angle_alpha   90.00
_cell.angle_beta   90.00
_cell.angle_gamma   90.00
#
_symmetry.space_group_name_H-M   'P 1'
#
loop_
_entity.id
_entity.type
_entity.pdbx_description
1 polymer ?
#
loop_
_entity_poly.entity_id
_entity_poly.type
_entity_poly.pdbx_seq_one_letter_code
_entity_poly.pdbx_strand_id
1 'polypeptide(L)'
;MASWSNCKIWSLIATLWSVSISHNRISCHRINLFSQVVANAVTALTDIHVSASSLPPSPETEKALFAITQNTLQKLLIALNECSEWGRVAILTALARYKAQDDQESEHICERVIPQLQHVNGSVVLAAVKVSS
;
A
#
# COMPACT_ATOMS: atom_id res chain seq x y z
N MET A 1 11.25 14.14 -15.44
CA MET A 1 12.07 12.90 -15.34
C MET A 1 11.72 11.98 -14.18
N ALA A 2 10.97 12.39 -13.15
CA ALA A 2 10.55 11.54 -12.04
C ALA A 2 9.44 10.51 -12.35
N SER A 3 8.65 10.71 -13.41
CA SER A 3 7.51 9.88 -13.80
C SER A 3 7.90 8.45 -14.25
N TRP A 4 9.10 8.26 -14.81
CA TRP A 4 9.54 6.95 -15.33
C TRP A 4 9.95 5.95 -14.25
N SER A 5 10.47 6.43 -13.13
CA SER A 5 10.97 5.57 -12.05
C SER A 5 9.83 4.89 -11.28
N ASN A 6 8.74 5.61 -11.03
CA ASN A 6 7.60 5.09 -10.27
C ASN A 6 6.81 4.04 -11.05
N CYS A 7 6.60 4.23 -12.35
CA CYS A 7 5.92 3.24 -13.18
C CYS A 7 6.70 1.92 -13.26
N LYS A 8 8.04 2.00 -13.31
CA LYS A 8 8.90 0.81 -13.33
C LYS A 8 8.90 0.06 -11.99
N ILE A 9 8.93 0.77 -10.87
CA ILE A 9 8.90 0.16 -9.53
C ILE A 9 7.57 -0.58 -9.34
N TRP A 10 6.45 0.04 -9.67
CA TRP A 10 5.13 -0.59 -9.60
C TRP A 10 5.00 -1.76 -10.59
N SER A 11 5.56 -1.64 -11.78
CA SER A 11 5.59 -2.72 -12.76
C SER A 11 6.41 -3.92 -12.26
N LEU A 12 7.58 -3.68 -11.64
CA LEU A 12 8.41 -4.73 -11.05
C LEU A 12 7.70 -5.41 -9.88
N ILE A 13 7.07 -4.65 -8.99
CA ILE A 13 6.26 -5.19 -7.89
C ILE A 13 5.10 -6.03 -8.44
N ALA A 14 4.42 -5.57 -9.49
CA ALA A 14 3.35 -6.31 -10.14
C ALA A 14 3.82 -7.59 -10.82
N THR A 15 5.00 -7.57 -11.44
CA THR A 15 5.59 -8.74 -12.10
C THR A 15 6.05 -9.79 -11.08
N LEU A 16 6.70 -9.37 -10.01
CA LEU A 16 7.10 -10.25 -8.92
C LEU A 16 5.88 -10.88 -8.23
N TRP A 17 4.78 -10.13 -8.10
CA TRP A 17 3.52 -10.63 -7.58
C TRP A 17 2.90 -11.72 -8.48
N SER A 18 2.88 -11.48 -9.78
CA SER A 18 2.34 -12.43 -10.76
C SER A 18 3.09 -13.77 -10.74
N VAL A 19 4.41 -13.74 -10.61
CA VAL A 19 5.25 -14.94 -10.51
C VAL A 19 5.01 -15.70 -9.21
N SER A 20 4.73 -15.00 -8.10
CA SER A 20 4.51 -15.63 -6.79
C SER A 20 3.17 -16.38 -6.68
N ILE A 21 2.14 -15.90 -7.36
CA ILE A 21 0.80 -16.54 -7.34
C ILE A 21 0.77 -17.83 -8.18
N SER A 22 1.61 -17.93 -9.20
CA SER A 22 1.61 -19.06 -10.13
C SER A 22 2.16 -20.38 -9.53
N HIS A 23 2.84 -20.33 -8.39
CA HIS A 23 3.39 -21.51 -7.74
C HIS A 23 2.71 -21.79 -6.39
N ASN A 24 1.62 -22.52 -6.43
CA ASN A 24 0.75 -22.91 -5.31
C ASN A 24 1.40 -23.87 -4.29
N ARG A 25 2.66 -23.72 -3.98
CA ARG A 25 3.36 -24.51 -2.94
C ARG A 25 4.60 -23.82 -2.39
N ILE A 26 4.47 -22.55 -1.99
CA ILE A 26 5.59 -21.85 -1.39
C ILE A 26 5.26 -21.55 0.05
N SER A 27 6.03 -22.22 0.92
CA SER A 27 6.11 -22.06 2.37
C SER A 27 5.76 -20.64 2.84
N CYS A 28 4.98 -20.56 3.92
CA CYS A 28 4.55 -19.36 4.64
C CYS A 28 5.66 -18.28 4.79
N HIS A 29 6.92 -18.72 4.81
CA HIS A 29 8.09 -17.85 4.92
C HIS A 29 8.34 -16.96 3.68
N ARG A 30 7.97 -17.41 2.48
CA ARG A 30 8.14 -16.63 1.24
C ARG A 30 7.05 -15.58 1.06
N ILE A 31 5.84 -15.87 1.50
CA ILE A 31 4.72 -14.93 1.45
C ILE A 31 5.02 -13.72 2.35
N ASN A 32 5.54 -13.97 3.55
CA ASN A 32 5.92 -12.92 4.50
C ASN A 32 7.04 -12.01 3.94
N LEU A 33 8.06 -12.58 3.30
CA LEU A 33 9.14 -11.81 2.69
C LEU A 33 8.61 -10.89 1.58
N PHE A 34 7.69 -11.36 0.78
CA PHE A 34 7.11 -10.59 -0.31
C PHE A 34 6.24 -9.42 0.19
N SER A 35 5.40 -9.67 1.17
CA SER A 35 4.57 -8.64 1.81
C SER A 35 5.43 -7.57 2.47
N GLN A 36 6.58 -7.95 3.01
CA GLN A 36 7.55 -7.01 3.58
C GLN A 36 8.20 -6.13 2.50
N VAL A 37 8.51 -6.67 1.33
CA VAL A 37 9.02 -5.88 0.19
C VAL A 37 7.98 -4.86 -0.27
N VAL A 38 6.72 -5.25 -0.37
CA VAL A 38 5.62 -4.33 -0.71
C VAL A 38 5.51 -3.21 0.34
N ALA A 39 5.54 -3.55 1.62
CA ALA A 39 5.47 -2.58 2.70
C ALA A 39 6.63 -1.57 2.66
N ASN A 40 7.86 -2.05 2.44
CA ASN A 40 9.03 -1.19 2.32
C ASN A 40 8.96 -0.27 1.09
N ALA A 41 8.47 -0.77 -0.03
CA ALA A 41 8.26 0.03 -1.24
C ALA A 41 7.21 1.12 -1.01
N VAL A 42 6.12 0.81 -0.33
CA VAL A 42 5.07 1.78 0.05
C VAL A 42 5.63 2.85 0.98
N THR A 43 6.42 2.47 1.97
CA THR A 43 7.09 3.41 2.89
C THR A 43 7.99 4.37 2.11
N ALA A 44 8.87 3.84 1.26
CA ALA A 44 9.78 4.66 0.46
C ALA A 44 9.03 5.63 -0.45
N LEU A 45 7.96 5.20 -1.10
CA LEU A 45 7.12 6.06 -1.94
C LEU A 45 6.41 7.15 -1.12
N THR A 46 5.96 6.81 0.09
CA THR A 46 5.35 7.78 1.01
C THR A 46 6.35 8.84 1.44
N ASP A 47 7.57 8.44 1.78
CA ASP A 47 8.64 9.35 2.20
C ASP A 47 9.07 10.28 1.05
N ILE A 48 9.17 9.74 -0.16
CA ILE A 48 9.44 10.54 -1.37
C ILE A 48 8.32 11.57 -1.59
N HIS A 49 7.07 11.16 -1.43
CA HIS A 49 5.92 12.06 -1.58
C HIS A 49 5.94 13.19 -0.54
N VAL A 50 6.19 12.86 0.72
CA VAL A 50 6.31 13.85 1.81
C VAL A 50 7.46 14.81 1.54
N SER A 51 8.61 14.31 1.11
CA SER A 51 9.77 15.15 0.77
C SER A 51 9.52 16.03 -0.44
N ALA A 52 8.80 15.55 -1.45
CA ALA A 52 8.42 16.32 -2.63
C ALA A 52 7.39 17.39 -2.30
N SER A 53 6.52 17.18 -1.31
CA SER A 53 5.52 18.17 -0.86
C SER A 53 6.13 19.36 -0.15
N SER A 54 7.40 19.29 0.28
CA SER A 54 8.16 20.43 0.83
C SER A 54 8.80 21.32 -0.24
N LEU A 55 8.73 20.91 -1.52
CA LEU A 55 9.14 21.74 -2.68
C LEU A 55 7.92 22.50 -3.23
N PRO A 56 8.11 23.65 -3.90
CA PRO A 56 6.99 24.39 -4.46
C PRO A 56 6.18 23.51 -5.43
N PRO A 57 4.85 23.47 -5.28
CA PRO A 57 4.01 22.52 -6.01
C PRO A 57 4.05 22.78 -7.51
N SER A 58 4.55 21.82 -8.27
CA SER A 58 4.23 21.75 -9.69
C SER A 58 3.01 20.83 -9.86
N PRO A 59 1.98 21.24 -10.57
CA PRO A 59 0.69 20.51 -10.65
C PRO A 59 0.79 19.12 -11.26
N GLU A 60 1.91 18.80 -11.87
CA GLU A 60 2.15 17.48 -12.46
C GLU A 60 2.79 16.48 -11.49
N THR A 61 3.45 16.96 -10.44
CA THR A 61 4.21 16.11 -9.51
C THR A 61 3.29 15.46 -8.47
N GLU A 62 2.24 16.12 -8.05
CA GLU A 62 1.30 15.61 -7.04
C GLU A 62 0.45 14.42 -7.55
N LYS A 63 0.03 14.49 -8.81
CA LYS A 63 -0.82 13.47 -9.43
C LYS A 63 -0.09 12.19 -9.81
N ALA A 64 1.22 12.27 -10.05
CA ALA A 64 1.98 11.15 -10.61
C ALA A 64 2.63 10.25 -9.54
N LEU A 65 2.89 10.76 -8.33
CA LEU A 65 3.69 10.06 -7.33
C LEU A 65 2.93 9.00 -6.53
N PHE A 66 1.62 9.09 -6.41
CA PHE A 66 0.82 8.18 -5.60
C PHE A 66 -0.52 7.77 -6.23
N ALA A 67 -0.54 7.55 -7.55
CA ALA A 67 -1.72 6.97 -8.20
C ALA A 67 -1.82 5.48 -7.81
N ILE A 68 -2.52 5.21 -6.70
CA ILE A 68 -2.96 3.86 -6.39
C ILE A 68 -4.04 3.50 -7.42
N THR A 69 -3.72 2.58 -8.31
CA THR A 69 -4.69 2.02 -9.24
C THR A 69 -5.48 0.91 -8.53
N GLN A 70 -6.67 0.59 -9.01
CA GLN A 70 -7.53 -0.45 -8.46
C GLN A 70 -6.80 -1.81 -8.32
N ASN A 71 -5.98 -2.17 -9.29
CA ASN A 71 -5.16 -3.38 -9.22
C ASN A 71 -4.10 -3.31 -8.10
N THR A 72 -3.51 -2.14 -7.90
CA THR A 72 -2.55 -1.91 -6.82
C THR A 72 -3.23 -1.94 -5.45
N LEU A 73 -4.42 -1.35 -5.35
CA LEU A 73 -5.23 -1.36 -4.15
C LEU A 73 -5.52 -2.79 -3.67
N GLN A 74 -6.00 -3.65 -4.55
CA GLN A 74 -6.27 -5.06 -4.22
C GLN A 74 -5.02 -5.77 -3.69
N LYS A 75 -3.87 -5.52 -4.29
CA LYS A 75 -2.59 -6.10 -3.83
C LYS A 75 -2.18 -5.58 -2.46
N LEU A 76 -2.39 -4.30 -2.19
CA LEU A 76 -2.12 -3.71 -0.87
C LEU A 76 -3.03 -4.30 0.21
N LEU A 77 -4.31 -4.49 -0.10
CA LEU A 77 -5.27 -5.10 0.82
C LEU A 77 -4.95 -6.57 1.14
N ILE A 78 -4.43 -7.33 0.17
CA ILE A 78 -3.94 -8.70 0.41
C ILE A 78 -2.68 -8.65 1.28
N ALA A 79 -1.71 -7.81 0.94
CA ALA A 79 -0.46 -7.67 1.68
C ALA A 79 -0.67 -7.20 3.13
N LEU A 80 -1.72 -6.42 3.39
CA LEU A 80 -2.08 -5.92 4.71
C LEU A 80 -2.23 -7.04 5.75
N ASN A 81 -2.81 -8.18 5.38
CA ASN A 81 -3.02 -9.29 6.29
C ASN A 81 -1.76 -10.13 6.52
N GLU A 82 -0.82 -10.07 5.60
CA GLU A 82 0.35 -10.95 5.55
C GLU A 82 1.65 -10.29 6.04
N CYS A 83 1.67 -8.96 6.11
CA CYS A 83 2.87 -8.22 6.49
C CYS A 83 3.02 -8.09 8.01
N SER A 84 4.24 -7.71 8.42
CA SER A 84 4.54 -7.35 9.79
C SER A 84 3.75 -6.11 10.25
N GLU A 85 3.70 -5.85 11.55
CA GLU A 85 3.02 -4.67 12.13
C GLU A 85 3.47 -3.36 11.48
N TRP A 86 4.76 -3.20 11.24
CA TRP A 86 5.33 -2.03 10.57
C TRP A 86 4.82 -1.90 9.13
N GLY A 87 4.75 -3.01 8.42
CA GLY A 87 4.18 -3.05 7.08
C GLY A 87 2.70 -2.68 7.06
N ARG A 88 1.94 -3.13 8.04
CA ARG A 88 0.52 -2.76 8.21
C ARG A 88 0.35 -1.26 8.41
N VAL A 89 1.14 -0.65 9.27
CA VAL A 89 1.12 0.81 9.49
C VAL A 89 1.43 1.56 8.20
N ALA A 90 2.44 1.13 7.44
CA ALA A 90 2.81 1.76 6.18
C ALA A 90 1.69 1.66 5.13
N ILE A 91 1.11 0.47 4.95
CA ILE A 91 0.01 0.23 4.01
C ILE A 91 -1.24 1.03 4.42
N LEU A 92 -1.63 1.01 5.68
CA LEU A 92 -2.78 1.77 6.18
C LEU A 92 -2.57 3.27 6.02
N THR A 93 -1.36 3.78 6.27
CA THR A 93 -1.05 5.20 6.06
C THR A 93 -1.15 5.60 4.58
N ALA A 94 -0.79 4.72 3.67
CA ALA A 94 -0.97 4.93 2.24
C ALA A 94 -2.47 4.90 1.85
N LEU A 95 -3.23 3.94 2.38
CA LEU A 95 -4.68 3.82 2.15
C LEU A 95 -5.46 5.03 2.68
N ALA A 96 -5.03 5.63 3.80
CA ALA A 96 -5.67 6.83 4.35
C ALA A 96 -5.59 8.05 3.42
N ARG A 97 -4.70 8.05 2.44
CA ARG A 97 -4.57 9.10 1.41
C ARG A 97 -5.33 8.78 0.13
N TYR A 98 -5.77 7.54 0.00
CA TYR A 98 -6.50 7.07 -1.16
C TYR A 98 -7.97 7.46 -1.04
N LYS A 99 -8.53 8.01 -2.11
CA LYS A 99 -9.97 8.24 -2.22
C LYS A 99 -10.57 7.13 -3.06
N ALA A 100 -11.47 6.37 -2.46
CA ALA A 100 -12.25 5.36 -3.17
C ALA A 100 -13.03 6.03 -4.32
N GLN A 101 -13.08 5.35 -5.46
CA GLN A 101 -13.80 5.85 -6.64
C GLN A 101 -15.28 5.49 -6.57
N ASP A 102 -15.58 4.34 -5.97
CA ASP A 102 -16.93 3.76 -5.86
C ASP A 102 -17.25 3.35 -4.42
N ASP A 103 -18.52 3.28 -4.08
CA ASP A 103 -19.01 2.80 -2.79
C ASP A 103 -18.61 1.34 -2.53
N GLN A 104 -18.59 0.50 -3.55
CA GLN A 104 -18.13 -0.89 -3.46
C GLN A 104 -16.66 -0.99 -3.09
N GLU A 105 -15.83 -0.13 -3.64
CA GLU A 105 -14.40 -0.07 -3.33
C GLU A 105 -14.19 0.37 -1.89
N SER A 106 -14.96 1.36 -1.44
CA SER A 106 -14.96 1.82 -0.05
C SER A 106 -15.35 0.71 0.92
N GLU A 107 -16.42 -0.02 0.64
CA GLU A 107 -16.87 -1.15 1.44
C GLU A 107 -15.79 -2.24 1.52
N HIS A 108 -15.18 -2.59 0.41
CA HIS A 108 -14.10 -3.59 0.35
C HIS A 108 -12.85 -3.15 1.15
N ILE A 109 -12.51 -1.86 1.13
CA ILE A 109 -11.43 -1.31 1.97
C ILE A 109 -11.82 -1.44 3.44
N CYS A 110 -13.03 -1.03 3.82
CA CYS A 110 -13.52 -1.10 5.19
C CYS A 110 -13.52 -2.53 5.74
N GLU A 111 -13.97 -3.51 4.98
CA GLU A 111 -13.95 -4.93 5.38
C GLU A 111 -12.54 -5.43 5.75
N ARG A 112 -11.53 -4.93 5.07
CA ARG A 112 -10.14 -5.32 5.34
C ARG A 112 -9.49 -4.51 6.45
N VAL A 113 -9.96 -3.30 6.70
CA VAL A 113 -9.43 -2.38 7.73
C VAL A 113 -10.06 -2.65 9.10
N ILE A 114 -11.34 -2.99 9.16
CA ILE A 114 -12.06 -3.26 10.42
C ILE A 114 -11.32 -4.25 11.34
N PRO A 115 -10.79 -5.39 10.88
CA PRO A 115 -10.03 -6.30 11.73
C PRO A 115 -8.78 -5.67 12.34
N GLN A 116 -8.19 -4.67 11.69
CA GLN A 116 -6.99 -3.98 12.18
C GLN A 116 -7.28 -3.05 13.37
N LEU A 117 -8.54 -2.65 13.58
CA LEU A 117 -8.96 -1.88 14.76
C LEU A 117 -8.87 -2.66 16.07
N GLN A 118 -8.84 -3.98 16.00
CA GLN A 118 -8.68 -4.88 17.14
C GLN A 118 -7.23 -5.36 17.34
N HIS A 119 -6.28 -4.76 16.63
CA HIS A 119 -4.89 -5.16 16.70
C HIS A 119 -4.26 -4.78 18.04
N VAL A 120 -3.36 -5.63 18.56
CA VAL A 120 -2.66 -5.40 19.84
C VAL A 120 -1.78 -4.15 19.79
N ASN A 121 -1.20 -3.83 18.64
CA ASN A 121 -0.35 -2.67 18.45
C ASN A 121 -1.19 -1.41 18.18
N GLY A 122 -1.13 -0.45 19.10
CA GLY A 122 -1.86 0.81 19.00
C GLY A 122 -1.51 1.66 17.77
N SER A 123 -0.30 1.52 17.21
CA SER A 123 0.07 2.21 15.97
C SER A 123 -0.72 1.72 14.77
N VAL A 124 -0.99 0.41 14.71
CA VAL A 124 -1.85 -0.20 13.68
C VAL A 124 -3.27 0.30 13.82
N VAL A 125 -3.78 0.34 15.05
CA VAL A 125 -5.14 0.84 15.36
C VAL A 125 -5.28 2.30 14.94
N LEU A 126 -4.33 3.16 15.30
CA LEU A 126 -4.34 4.57 14.91
C LEU A 126 -4.30 4.76 13.39
N ALA A 127 -3.51 3.96 12.69
CA ALA A 127 -3.46 4.00 11.24
C ALA A 127 -4.78 3.52 10.61
N ALA A 128 -5.42 2.50 11.18
CA ALA A 128 -6.71 2.00 10.73
C ALA A 128 -7.83 3.04 10.93
N VAL A 129 -7.85 3.74 12.07
CA VAL A 129 -8.80 4.83 12.33
C VAL A 129 -8.69 5.93 11.27
N LYS A 130 -7.47 6.29 10.85
CA LYS A 130 -7.25 7.31 9.81
C LYS A 130 -7.81 6.91 8.45
N VAL A 131 -7.91 5.62 8.16
CA VAL A 131 -8.52 5.13 6.91
C VAL A 131 -10.04 5.23 6.96
N SER A 132 -10.61 5.04 8.16
CA SER A 132 -12.07 5.02 8.38
C SER A 132 -12.68 6.41 8.58
N SER A 133 -11.85 7.45 8.66
CA SER A 133 -12.27 8.85 8.84
C SER A 133 -12.50 9.55 7.52
#